data_0db755e2b86460dfb204fffd116399e0
#
_entry.id   0db755e2b86460dfb204fffd116399e0
#
_cell.length_a   1.000
_cell.length_b   1.000
_cell.length_c   1.000
_cell.angle_alpha   90.00
_cell.angle_beta   90.00
_cell.angle_gamma   90.00
#
_symmetry.space_group_name_H-M   'P 1'
#
loop_
_entity.id
_entity.type
_entity.pdbx_description
1 polymer ?
#
loop_
_entity_poly.entity_id
_entity_poly.type
_entity_poly.pdbx_seq_one_letter_code
_entity_poly.pdbx_strand_id
1 'polypeptide(L)'
;TRTISAQRGFSWQRFLFQWEWMLVLMLILVNVFNISASPYYAHAKSILNATRDFLDKAIVVFPMACVLMLGEIDISVASIMALSATIMGVAFDAGVPMIEAIGLALITGTVCGLINGIILVKFPELSSMIVTLATQIIFRGIAQIILETNSVGGFPSWFTKIAAGKIDEMVPYALIFVIFEALFFAYLLHYTKFGRRCYAMGNSTTVAKFSGVKTGKIKVIVYTMTGLLSAVAAIYLASKMSSVRPDVAKGYELDIIAMAVLGGVSTSGGKGRILGATLAIMVIGYL
;
A
#
# COMPACT_ATOMS: atom_id res chain seq x y z
N THR A 1 20.58 -42.75 2.18
CA THR A 1 19.12 -42.78 2.33
C THR A 1 18.66 -41.41 2.92
N ARG A 2 18.11 -40.54 2.06
CA ARG A 2 17.46 -39.31 2.50
C ARG A 2 16.12 -39.69 3.16
N THR A 3 16.05 -39.61 4.48
CA THR A 3 14.81 -39.68 5.21
C THR A 3 13.99 -38.42 4.91
N ILE A 4 12.89 -38.60 4.20
CA ILE A 4 11.85 -37.57 4.07
C ILE A 4 11.29 -37.34 5.46
N SER A 5 11.52 -36.17 6.02
CA SER A 5 10.99 -35.81 7.34
C SER A 5 9.47 -35.86 7.27
N ALA A 6 8.87 -36.73 8.06
CA ALA A 6 7.43 -36.84 8.26
C ALA A 6 6.83 -35.45 8.57
N GLN A 7 5.58 -35.24 8.15
CA GLN A 7 4.78 -34.05 8.45
C GLN A 7 4.94 -33.71 9.95
N ARG A 8 5.56 -32.56 10.21
CA ARG A 8 5.75 -32.10 11.59
C ARG A 8 4.39 -31.73 12.15
N GLY A 9 3.91 -32.49 13.11
CA GLY A 9 2.65 -32.24 13.81
C GLY A 9 2.54 -30.81 14.36
N PHE A 10 1.31 -30.36 14.59
CA PHE A 10 1.02 -29.06 15.21
C PHE A 10 1.74 -28.95 16.56
N SER A 11 2.53 -27.91 16.77
CA SER A 11 3.19 -27.66 18.05
C SER A 11 2.75 -26.29 18.58
N TRP A 12 2.15 -26.28 19.77
CA TRP A 12 1.71 -25.08 20.48
C TRP A 12 2.82 -24.05 20.67
N GLN A 13 4.03 -24.49 20.92
CA GLN A 13 5.19 -23.62 21.06
C GLN A 13 5.49 -22.83 19.77
N ARG A 14 5.49 -23.50 18.61
CA ARG A 14 5.70 -22.82 17.32
C ARG A 14 4.55 -21.90 16.97
N PHE A 15 3.33 -22.21 17.39
CA PHE A 15 2.18 -21.34 17.18
C PHE A 15 2.31 -20.06 18.01
N LEU A 16 2.65 -20.17 19.30
CA LEU A 16 2.78 -19.03 20.21
C LEU A 16 3.99 -18.14 19.92
N PHE A 17 5.06 -18.68 19.32
CA PHE A 17 6.25 -17.92 18.90
C PHE A 17 6.22 -17.46 17.44
N GLN A 18 5.03 -17.38 16.80
CA GLN A 18 4.91 -16.72 15.49
C GLN A 18 5.02 -15.20 15.65
N TRP A 19 5.60 -14.56 14.63
CA TRP A 19 5.77 -13.10 14.57
C TRP A 19 4.46 -12.34 14.74
N GLU A 20 3.38 -12.89 14.23
CA GLU A 20 2.04 -12.33 14.30
C GLU A 20 1.55 -12.14 15.76
N TRP A 21 1.91 -13.03 16.70
CA TRP A 21 1.56 -12.86 18.11
C TRP A 21 2.29 -11.69 18.77
N MET A 22 3.53 -11.44 18.37
CA MET A 22 4.25 -10.25 18.82
C MET A 22 3.55 -8.97 18.35
N LEU A 23 3.08 -8.93 17.10
CA LEU A 23 2.31 -7.79 16.59
C LEU A 23 0.97 -7.62 17.33
N VAL A 24 0.28 -8.71 17.67
CA VAL A 24 -0.94 -8.67 18.51
C VAL A 24 -0.62 -8.10 19.88
N LEU A 25 0.47 -8.54 20.53
CA LEU A 25 0.91 -8.00 21.81
C LEU A 25 1.21 -6.49 21.70
N MET A 26 1.96 -6.07 20.67
CA MET A 26 2.23 -4.66 20.42
C MET A 26 0.95 -3.86 20.22
N LEU A 27 -0.01 -4.38 19.45
CA LEU A 27 -1.29 -3.74 19.24
C LEU A 27 -2.07 -3.55 20.55
N ILE A 28 -2.07 -4.55 21.42
CA ILE A 28 -2.68 -4.45 22.74
C ILE A 28 -1.98 -3.38 23.58
N LEU A 29 -0.65 -3.38 23.61
CA LEU A 29 0.13 -2.40 24.38
C LEU A 29 -0.12 -0.97 23.91
N VAL A 30 -0.14 -0.73 22.60
CA VAL A 30 -0.42 0.60 22.02
C VAL A 30 -1.84 1.04 22.41
N ASN A 31 -2.85 0.17 22.31
CA ASN A 31 -4.22 0.52 22.69
C ASN A 31 -4.36 0.76 24.21
N VAL A 32 -3.70 -0.05 25.06
CA VAL A 32 -3.69 0.17 26.52
C VAL A 32 -3.02 1.51 26.85
N PHE A 33 -1.91 1.84 26.21
CA PHE A 33 -1.23 3.13 26.36
C PHE A 33 -2.17 4.28 25.95
N ASN A 34 -2.81 4.21 24.79
CA ASN A 34 -3.74 5.24 24.31
C ASN A 34 -4.95 5.41 25.25
N ILE A 35 -5.50 4.33 25.80
CA ILE A 35 -6.58 4.38 26.79
C ILE A 35 -6.09 5.07 28.08
N SER A 36 -4.87 4.80 28.53
CA SER A 36 -4.29 5.46 29.71
C SER A 36 -4.00 6.94 29.49
N ALA A 37 -3.64 7.31 28.24
CA ALA A 37 -3.33 8.70 27.89
C ALA A 37 -4.58 9.56 27.64
N SER A 38 -5.69 8.94 27.18
CA SER A 38 -6.93 9.68 26.89
C SER A 38 -8.19 8.88 27.27
N PRO A 39 -9.01 9.39 28.22
CA PRO A 39 -10.27 8.75 28.60
C PRO A 39 -11.26 8.60 27.43
N TYR A 40 -11.14 9.45 26.41
CA TYR A 40 -12.03 9.44 25.24
C TYR A 40 -11.68 8.36 24.22
N TYR A 41 -10.47 7.80 24.28
CA TYR A 41 -10.01 6.79 23.32
C TYR A 41 -10.72 5.45 23.48
N ALA A 42 -11.13 5.09 24.70
CA ALA A 42 -11.77 3.80 25.01
C ALA A 42 -13.13 3.58 24.33
N HIS A 43 -13.71 4.62 23.71
CA HIS A 43 -14.98 4.48 23.01
C HIS A 43 -14.76 3.87 21.62
N ALA A 44 -15.54 2.85 21.24
CA ALA A 44 -15.45 2.19 19.93
C ALA A 44 -15.51 3.20 18.75
N LYS A 45 -16.33 4.25 18.87
CA LYS A 45 -16.43 5.32 17.88
C LYS A 45 -15.11 6.09 17.72
N SER A 46 -14.36 6.30 18.79
CA SER A 46 -13.05 6.99 18.76
C SER A 46 -11.99 6.13 18.07
N ILE A 47 -11.92 4.85 18.41
CA ILE A 47 -11.00 3.88 17.78
C ILE A 47 -11.28 3.78 16.29
N LEU A 48 -12.54 3.63 15.88
CA LEU A 48 -12.94 3.58 14.47
C LEU A 48 -12.67 4.90 13.73
N ASN A 49 -12.80 6.04 14.40
CA ASN A 49 -12.43 7.33 13.81
C ASN A 49 -10.92 7.44 13.61
N ALA A 50 -10.11 7.06 14.61
CA ALA A 50 -8.65 7.04 14.49
C ALA A 50 -8.16 6.14 13.33
N THR A 51 -8.90 5.05 13.03
CA THR A 51 -8.59 4.20 11.88
C THR A 51 -8.53 4.99 10.56
N ARG A 52 -9.35 6.02 10.39
CA ARG A 52 -9.39 6.84 9.16
C ARG A 52 -8.07 7.55 8.86
N ASP A 53 -7.24 7.79 9.89
CA ASP A 53 -6.04 8.59 9.74
C ASP A 53 -4.92 7.87 9.01
N PHE A 54 -4.96 6.55 8.96
CA PHE A 54 -3.96 5.73 8.31
C PHE A 54 -4.48 4.84 7.16
N LEU A 55 -5.79 4.90 6.82
CA LEU A 55 -6.34 4.08 5.73
C LEU A 55 -5.76 4.43 4.36
N ASP A 56 -5.38 5.68 4.13
CA ASP A 56 -4.67 6.13 2.94
C ASP A 56 -3.33 5.37 2.74
N LYS A 57 -2.58 5.17 3.80
CA LYS A 57 -1.34 4.37 3.78
C LYS A 57 -1.65 2.89 3.65
N ALA A 58 -2.67 2.41 4.38
CA ALA A 58 -3.08 1.00 4.39
C ALA A 58 -3.36 0.45 2.98
N ILE A 59 -4.02 1.23 2.12
CA ILE A 59 -4.31 0.89 0.72
C ILE A 59 -3.03 0.55 -0.06
N VAL A 60 -1.91 1.21 0.22
CA VAL A 60 -0.66 1.01 -0.53
C VAL A 60 0.22 -0.08 0.09
N VAL A 61 0.00 -0.46 1.36
CA VAL A 61 0.82 -1.48 2.04
C VAL A 61 0.69 -2.85 1.39
N PHE A 62 -0.50 -3.25 0.94
CA PHE A 62 -0.69 -4.59 0.37
C PHE A 62 -0.02 -4.78 -0.99
N PRO A 63 -0.15 -3.88 -1.98
CA PRO A 63 0.63 -3.97 -3.20
C PRO A 63 2.13 -3.80 -2.95
N MET A 64 2.55 -2.95 -1.99
CA MET A 64 3.94 -2.82 -1.57
C MET A 64 4.48 -4.15 -1.02
N ALA A 65 3.68 -4.90 -0.26
CA ALA A 65 4.06 -6.24 0.20
C ALA A 65 4.37 -7.17 -0.98
N CYS A 66 3.64 -7.06 -2.11
CA CYS A 66 3.97 -7.81 -3.33
C CYS A 66 5.31 -7.38 -3.93
N VAL A 67 5.63 -6.08 -3.96
CA VAL A 67 6.93 -5.56 -4.44
C VAL A 67 8.07 -6.10 -3.57
N LEU A 68 7.93 -5.99 -2.24
CA LEU A 68 8.93 -6.51 -1.29
C LEU A 68 9.10 -8.02 -1.41
N MET A 69 8.01 -8.78 -1.64
CA MET A 69 8.10 -10.23 -1.87
C MET A 69 8.89 -10.60 -3.13
N LEU A 70 9.00 -9.73 -4.13
CA LEU A 70 9.90 -9.91 -5.27
C LEU A 70 11.38 -9.65 -4.91
N GLY A 71 11.68 -9.16 -3.71
CA GLY A 71 12.99 -8.68 -3.30
C GLY A 71 13.31 -7.29 -3.83
N GLU A 72 12.28 -6.48 -4.09
CA GLU A 72 12.39 -5.13 -4.65
C GLU A 72 11.76 -4.10 -3.70
N ILE A 73 12.11 -2.83 -3.89
CA ILE A 73 11.58 -1.72 -3.09
C ILE A 73 11.07 -0.65 -4.06
N ASP A 74 9.86 -0.15 -3.83
CA ASP A 74 9.29 0.98 -4.57
C ASP A 74 9.12 2.19 -3.65
N ILE A 75 10.00 3.18 -3.84
CA ILE A 75 9.96 4.43 -3.07
C ILE A 75 9.03 5.46 -3.74
N SER A 76 8.65 5.25 -5.00
CA SER A 76 7.90 6.23 -5.79
C SER A 76 6.41 6.36 -5.42
N VAL A 77 5.86 5.47 -4.62
CA VAL A 77 4.42 5.37 -4.31
C VAL A 77 3.82 6.69 -3.83
N ALA A 78 4.49 7.40 -2.94
CA ALA A 78 4.01 8.68 -2.41
C ALA A 78 4.04 9.80 -3.46
N SER A 79 4.99 9.78 -4.39
CA SER A 79 5.03 10.73 -5.50
C SER A 79 4.00 10.39 -6.59
N ILE A 80 3.69 9.11 -6.79
CA ILE A 80 2.57 8.67 -7.63
C ILE A 80 1.25 9.15 -7.02
N MET A 81 1.07 9.04 -5.70
CA MET A 81 -0.10 9.61 -5.01
C MET A 81 -0.21 11.12 -5.28
N ALA A 82 0.87 11.86 -5.08
CA ALA A 82 0.87 13.31 -5.29
C ALA A 82 0.56 13.70 -6.74
N LEU A 83 1.18 13.05 -7.72
CA LEU A 83 0.93 13.34 -9.13
C LEU A 83 -0.49 12.97 -9.54
N SER A 84 -1.00 11.82 -9.10
CA SER A 84 -2.38 11.39 -9.38
C SER A 84 -3.40 12.35 -8.79
N ALA A 85 -3.20 12.79 -7.54
CA ALA A 85 -4.05 13.81 -6.91
C ALA A 85 -3.98 15.15 -7.65
N THR A 86 -2.77 15.58 -8.04
CA THR A 86 -2.54 16.82 -8.79
C THR A 86 -3.30 16.83 -10.12
N ILE A 87 -3.16 15.77 -10.92
CA ILE A 87 -3.87 15.66 -12.21
C ILE A 87 -5.39 15.69 -12.00
N MET A 88 -5.90 14.98 -10.99
CA MET A 88 -7.32 15.02 -10.61
C MET A 88 -7.78 16.43 -10.25
N GLY A 89 -7.03 17.10 -9.37
CA GLY A 89 -7.38 18.42 -8.89
C GLY A 89 -7.40 19.46 -10.02
N VAL A 90 -6.35 19.49 -10.84
CA VAL A 90 -6.24 20.44 -11.97
C VAL A 90 -7.31 20.17 -13.03
N ALA A 91 -7.60 18.90 -13.35
CA ALA A 91 -8.67 18.57 -14.28
C ALA A 91 -10.04 19.05 -13.75
N PHE A 92 -10.31 18.87 -12.46
CA PHE A 92 -11.53 19.38 -11.83
C PHE A 92 -11.60 20.92 -11.86
N ASP A 93 -10.52 21.59 -11.53
CA ASP A 93 -10.43 23.07 -11.55
C ASP A 93 -10.63 23.64 -12.98
N ALA A 94 -10.19 22.90 -13.99
CA ALA A 94 -10.44 23.20 -15.41
C ALA A 94 -11.89 22.91 -15.86
N GLY A 95 -12.79 22.49 -14.96
CA GLY A 95 -14.20 22.24 -15.26
C GLY A 95 -14.52 20.80 -15.70
N VAL A 96 -13.56 19.87 -15.65
CA VAL A 96 -13.84 18.45 -15.92
C VAL A 96 -14.70 17.87 -14.80
N PRO A 97 -15.75 17.09 -15.10
CA PRO A 97 -16.57 16.43 -14.08
C PRO A 97 -15.72 15.57 -13.15
N MET A 98 -16.02 15.61 -11.83
CA MET A 98 -15.21 14.93 -10.81
C MET A 98 -15.03 13.43 -11.05
N ILE A 99 -16.03 12.76 -11.64
CA ILE A 99 -15.93 11.32 -11.98
C ILE A 99 -14.87 11.09 -13.05
N GLU A 100 -14.79 11.93 -14.06
CA GLU A 100 -13.77 11.85 -15.12
C GLU A 100 -12.40 12.22 -14.57
N ALA A 101 -12.31 13.23 -13.69
CA ALA A 101 -11.08 13.60 -13.00
C ALA A 101 -10.53 12.46 -12.13
N ILE A 102 -11.38 11.70 -11.43
CA ILE A 102 -11.02 10.47 -10.74
C ILE A 102 -10.44 9.44 -11.72
N GLY A 103 -11.08 9.27 -12.89
CA GLY A 103 -10.58 8.39 -13.95
C GLY A 103 -9.16 8.77 -14.39
N LEU A 104 -8.89 10.07 -14.56
CA LEU A 104 -7.56 10.57 -14.91
C LEU A 104 -6.52 10.28 -13.81
N ALA A 105 -6.89 10.39 -12.52
CA ALA A 105 -6.00 10.01 -11.42
C ALA A 105 -5.62 8.53 -11.49
N LEU A 106 -6.59 7.63 -11.70
CA LEU A 106 -6.35 6.19 -11.81
C LEU A 106 -5.46 5.84 -12.99
N ILE A 107 -5.69 6.49 -14.15
CA ILE A 107 -4.83 6.32 -15.34
C ILE A 107 -3.42 6.80 -15.03
N THR A 108 -3.26 7.98 -14.41
CA THR A 108 -1.96 8.54 -14.06
C THR A 108 -1.16 7.59 -13.17
N GLY A 109 -1.74 7.10 -12.08
CA GLY A 109 -1.03 6.16 -11.19
C GLY A 109 -0.70 4.83 -11.86
N THR A 110 -1.64 4.30 -12.68
CA THR A 110 -1.41 3.08 -13.45
C THR A 110 -0.25 3.25 -14.44
N VAL A 111 -0.19 4.37 -15.15
CA VAL A 111 0.89 4.69 -16.11
C VAL A 111 2.22 4.86 -15.38
N CYS A 112 2.26 5.56 -14.25
CA CYS A 112 3.48 5.72 -13.45
C CYS A 112 4.03 4.37 -12.98
N GLY A 113 3.16 3.50 -12.44
CA GLY A 113 3.56 2.15 -12.05
C GLY A 113 4.01 1.28 -13.23
N LEU A 114 3.32 1.40 -14.37
CA LEU A 114 3.71 0.71 -15.62
C LEU A 114 5.08 1.17 -16.11
N ILE A 115 5.39 2.47 -16.07
CA ILE A 115 6.70 3.03 -16.44
C ILE A 115 7.79 2.40 -15.56
N ASN A 116 7.61 2.39 -14.23
CA ASN A 116 8.57 1.77 -13.32
C ASN A 116 8.78 0.28 -13.64
N GLY A 117 7.69 -0.46 -13.81
CA GLY A 117 7.75 -1.88 -14.16
C GLY A 117 8.47 -2.15 -15.48
N ILE A 118 8.22 -1.35 -16.52
CA ILE A 118 8.88 -1.49 -17.84
C ILE A 118 10.36 -1.17 -17.74
N ILE A 119 10.74 -0.09 -17.06
CA ILE A 119 12.16 0.29 -16.89
C ILE A 119 12.93 -0.85 -16.22
N LEU A 120 12.40 -1.40 -15.11
CA LEU A 120 13.04 -2.46 -14.35
C LEU A 120 13.11 -3.81 -15.09
N VAL A 121 12.24 -4.03 -16.05
CA VAL A 121 12.31 -5.24 -16.91
C VAL A 121 13.30 -5.04 -18.06
N LYS A 122 13.33 -3.83 -18.63
CA LYS A 122 14.20 -3.51 -19.78
C LYS A 122 15.67 -3.33 -19.37
N PHE A 123 15.91 -2.86 -18.15
CA PHE A 123 17.23 -2.61 -17.58
C PHE A 123 17.42 -3.38 -16.26
N PRO A 124 17.60 -4.72 -16.35
CA PRO A 124 17.66 -5.57 -15.17
C PRO A 124 18.90 -5.37 -14.30
N GLU A 125 19.91 -4.67 -14.78
CA GLU A 125 21.10 -4.25 -14.05
C GLU A 125 20.84 -3.10 -13.06
N LEU A 126 19.75 -2.36 -13.25
CA LEU A 126 19.40 -1.26 -12.34
C LEU A 126 18.67 -1.78 -11.10
N SER A 127 19.11 -1.33 -9.94
CA SER A 127 18.38 -1.57 -8.68
C SER A 127 17.01 -0.91 -8.69
N SER A 128 15.98 -1.64 -8.23
CA SER A 128 14.62 -1.09 -8.11
C SER A 128 14.58 0.17 -7.25
N MET A 129 15.36 0.20 -6.17
CA MET A 129 15.44 1.35 -5.28
C MET A 129 15.96 2.61 -6.00
N ILE A 130 16.97 2.47 -6.86
CA ILE A 130 17.54 3.61 -7.62
C ILE A 130 16.53 4.11 -8.66
N VAL A 131 15.90 3.20 -9.40
CA VAL A 131 14.91 3.57 -10.43
C VAL A 131 13.71 4.26 -9.78
N THR A 132 13.16 3.70 -8.69
CA THR A 132 11.98 4.26 -8.04
C THR A 132 12.28 5.55 -7.28
N LEU A 133 13.51 5.74 -6.78
CA LEU A 133 13.96 7.01 -6.23
C LEU A 133 14.04 8.10 -7.32
N ALA A 134 14.60 7.77 -8.48
CA ALA A 134 14.66 8.70 -9.62
C ALA A 134 13.26 9.09 -10.09
N THR A 135 12.36 8.11 -10.26
CA THR A 135 10.97 8.38 -10.67
C THR A 135 10.17 9.09 -9.57
N GLN A 136 10.47 8.87 -8.29
CA GLN A 136 9.93 9.66 -7.18
C GLN A 136 10.21 11.16 -7.37
N ILE A 137 11.46 11.50 -7.66
CA ILE A 137 11.86 12.89 -7.88
C ILE A 137 11.15 13.46 -9.11
N ILE A 138 11.09 12.69 -10.20
CA ILE A 138 10.44 13.12 -11.46
C ILE A 138 8.94 13.35 -11.23
N PHE A 139 8.22 12.36 -10.67
CA PHE A 139 6.77 12.48 -10.49
C PHE A 139 6.40 13.57 -9.50
N ARG A 140 7.18 13.73 -8.42
CA ARG A 140 7.00 14.82 -7.46
C ARG A 140 7.30 16.18 -8.12
N GLY A 141 8.37 16.27 -8.91
CA GLY A 141 8.73 17.48 -9.64
C GLY A 141 7.63 17.89 -10.63
N ILE A 142 7.05 16.96 -11.38
CA ILE A 142 5.92 17.22 -12.27
C ILE A 142 4.73 17.77 -11.50
N ALA A 143 4.36 17.15 -10.37
CA ALA A 143 3.27 17.64 -9.52
C ALA A 143 3.52 19.07 -9.02
N GLN A 144 4.77 19.41 -8.64
CA GLN A 144 5.17 20.73 -8.21
C GLN A 144 5.17 21.76 -9.35
N ILE A 145 5.57 21.39 -10.57
CA ILE A 145 5.52 22.28 -11.73
C ILE A 145 4.07 22.64 -12.09
N ILE A 146 3.14 21.66 -11.96
CA ILE A 146 1.73 21.86 -12.33
C ILE A 146 1.00 22.74 -11.32
N LEU A 147 1.18 22.51 -10.01
CA LEU A 147 0.48 23.25 -8.95
C LEU A 147 1.31 24.37 -8.32
N GLU A 148 2.63 24.36 -8.54
CA GLU A 148 3.56 25.27 -7.85
C GLU A 148 3.40 25.20 -6.33
N THR A 149 2.94 26.27 -5.69
CA THR A 149 2.60 26.33 -4.25
C THR A 149 1.09 26.36 -4.01
N ASN A 150 0.29 26.30 -5.07
CA ASN A 150 -1.16 26.39 -4.97
C ASN A 150 -1.78 25.10 -4.47
N SER A 151 -3.02 25.22 -4.02
CA SER A 151 -3.87 24.09 -3.69
C SER A 151 -5.18 24.19 -4.47
N VAL A 152 -5.69 23.05 -4.89
CA VAL A 152 -7.01 22.93 -5.52
C VAL A 152 -7.97 22.28 -4.53
N GLY A 153 -9.15 22.86 -4.38
CA GLY A 153 -10.21 22.39 -3.48
C GLY A 153 -11.59 22.64 -4.07
N GLY A 154 -12.59 22.78 -3.20
CA GLY A 154 -13.97 23.04 -3.66
C GLY A 154 -14.63 21.82 -4.27
N PHE A 155 -14.17 20.62 -3.94
CA PHE A 155 -14.70 19.37 -4.47
C PHE A 155 -16.17 19.14 -4.08
N PRO A 156 -16.95 18.44 -4.90
CA PRO A 156 -18.35 18.14 -4.63
C PRO A 156 -18.53 17.40 -3.30
N SER A 157 -19.65 17.65 -2.61
CA SER A 157 -19.93 17.04 -1.30
C SER A 157 -19.98 15.52 -1.31
N TRP A 158 -20.37 14.91 -2.42
CA TRP A 158 -20.33 13.45 -2.56
C TRP A 158 -18.91 12.88 -2.59
N PHE A 159 -17.96 13.63 -3.17
CA PHE A 159 -16.55 13.22 -3.20
C PHE A 159 -15.93 13.27 -1.81
N THR A 160 -16.16 14.35 -1.04
CA THR A 160 -15.65 14.46 0.34
C THR A 160 -16.26 13.40 1.26
N LYS A 161 -17.45 12.87 0.94
CA LYS A 161 -18.07 11.74 1.65
C LYS A 161 -17.34 10.39 1.43
N ILE A 162 -16.49 10.23 0.43
CA ILE A 162 -15.70 9.00 0.24
C ILE A 162 -14.85 8.73 1.50
N ALA A 163 -14.18 9.74 2.02
CA ALA A 163 -13.40 9.62 3.24
C ALA A 163 -14.23 9.89 4.52
N ALA A 164 -15.20 10.82 4.48
CA ALA A 164 -16.01 11.17 5.63
C ALA A 164 -17.15 10.19 5.90
N GLY A 165 -17.59 9.44 4.89
CA GLY A 165 -18.77 8.59 4.97
C GLY A 165 -18.60 7.39 5.89
N LYS A 166 -19.71 7.03 6.58
CA LYS A 166 -19.76 5.92 7.54
C LYS A 166 -21.04 5.13 7.38
N ILE A 167 -21.01 3.85 7.71
CA ILE A 167 -22.18 3.01 7.92
C ILE A 167 -22.59 3.17 9.39
N ASP A 168 -23.88 3.39 9.62
CA ASP A 168 -24.48 3.57 10.96
C ASP A 168 -23.68 4.54 11.86
N GLU A 169 -23.14 5.61 11.25
CA GLU A 169 -22.30 6.61 11.93
C GLU A 169 -21.05 6.07 12.63
N MET A 170 -20.75 4.79 12.48
CA MET A 170 -19.63 4.13 13.17
C MET A 170 -18.51 3.70 12.20
N VAL A 171 -18.81 2.89 11.19
CA VAL A 171 -17.80 2.22 10.38
C VAL A 171 -17.44 3.03 9.14
N PRO A 172 -16.19 3.52 8.97
CA PRO A 172 -15.76 4.22 7.76
C PRO A 172 -15.86 3.33 6.51
N TYR A 173 -16.37 3.84 5.39
CA TYR A 173 -16.43 3.10 4.12
C TYR A 173 -15.05 2.63 3.65
N ALA A 174 -14.02 3.44 3.86
CA ALA A 174 -12.66 3.08 3.50
C ALA A 174 -12.12 1.88 4.28
N LEU A 175 -12.55 1.67 5.53
CA LEU A 175 -12.17 0.49 6.30
C LEU A 175 -12.68 -0.80 5.63
N ILE A 176 -13.90 -0.78 5.12
CA ILE A 176 -14.50 -1.93 4.41
C ILE A 176 -13.70 -2.21 3.13
N PHE A 177 -13.33 -1.15 2.40
CA PHE A 177 -12.48 -1.27 1.22
C PHE A 177 -11.13 -1.91 1.57
N VAL A 178 -10.46 -1.45 2.62
CA VAL A 178 -9.14 -1.98 3.06
C VAL A 178 -9.26 -3.44 3.54
N ILE A 179 -10.35 -3.82 4.23
CA ILE A 179 -10.60 -5.21 4.60
C ILE A 179 -10.78 -6.08 3.35
N PHE A 180 -11.59 -5.62 2.39
CA PHE A 180 -11.76 -6.34 1.12
C PHE A 180 -10.44 -6.47 0.37
N GLU A 181 -9.66 -5.42 0.32
CA GLU A 181 -8.33 -5.40 -0.30
C GLU A 181 -7.37 -6.38 0.40
N ALA A 182 -7.34 -6.40 1.73
CA ALA A 182 -6.54 -7.36 2.50
C ALA A 182 -6.92 -8.82 2.16
N LEU A 183 -8.22 -9.12 2.11
CA LEU A 183 -8.72 -10.44 1.72
C LEU A 183 -8.35 -10.79 0.28
N PHE A 184 -8.47 -9.83 -0.64
CA PHE A 184 -8.10 -9.99 -2.04
C PHE A 184 -6.60 -10.33 -2.18
N PHE A 185 -5.71 -9.54 -1.55
CA PHE A 185 -4.27 -9.80 -1.60
C PHE A 185 -3.88 -11.09 -0.86
N ALA A 186 -4.55 -11.43 0.25
CA ALA A 186 -4.36 -12.71 0.92
C ALA A 186 -4.72 -13.88 -0.01
N TYR A 187 -5.86 -13.80 -0.69
CA TYR A 187 -6.25 -14.79 -1.68
C TYR A 187 -5.27 -14.84 -2.85
N LEU A 188 -4.94 -13.67 -3.44
CA LEU A 188 -4.03 -13.56 -4.58
C LEU A 188 -2.67 -14.20 -4.30
N LEU A 189 -2.08 -13.93 -3.13
CA LEU A 189 -0.74 -14.39 -2.77
C LEU A 189 -0.72 -15.84 -2.29
N HIS A 190 -1.69 -16.27 -1.49
CA HIS A 190 -1.62 -17.60 -0.88
C HIS A 190 -2.30 -18.70 -1.70
N TYR A 191 -3.31 -18.37 -2.50
CA TYR A 191 -4.13 -19.39 -3.20
C TYR A 191 -3.96 -19.41 -4.72
N THR A 192 -3.35 -18.38 -5.34
CA THR A 192 -3.24 -18.32 -6.80
C THR A 192 -1.88 -18.75 -7.34
N LYS A 193 -1.82 -19.02 -8.65
CA LYS A 193 -0.57 -19.25 -9.39
C LYS A 193 0.33 -18.00 -9.42
N PHE A 194 -0.29 -16.81 -9.36
CA PHE A 194 0.42 -15.54 -9.34
C PHE A 194 1.27 -15.42 -8.07
N GLY A 195 0.65 -15.61 -6.88
CA GLY A 195 1.37 -15.53 -5.61
C GLY A 195 2.51 -16.54 -5.50
N ARG A 196 2.27 -17.81 -5.90
CA ARG A 196 3.36 -18.81 -5.93
C ARG A 196 4.55 -18.38 -6.78
N ARG A 197 4.30 -17.71 -7.92
CA ARG A 197 5.36 -17.18 -8.77
C ARG A 197 6.08 -15.99 -8.14
N CYS A 198 5.36 -15.11 -7.43
CA CYS A 198 5.98 -14.02 -6.66
C CYS A 198 6.94 -14.55 -5.60
N TYR A 199 6.52 -15.52 -4.80
CA TYR A 199 7.39 -16.18 -3.80
C TYR A 199 8.60 -16.87 -4.45
N ALA A 200 8.40 -17.57 -5.57
CA ALA A 200 9.49 -18.22 -6.29
C ALA A 200 10.52 -17.22 -6.81
N MET A 201 10.05 -16.10 -7.38
CA MET A 201 10.92 -15.00 -7.84
C MET A 201 11.71 -14.37 -6.71
N GLY A 202 11.06 -14.11 -5.58
CA GLY A 202 11.71 -13.52 -4.41
C GLY A 202 12.76 -14.43 -3.78
N ASN A 203 12.60 -15.75 -3.85
CA ASN A 203 13.63 -16.68 -3.40
C ASN A 203 14.84 -16.74 -4.36
N SER A 204 14.61 -16.77 -5.65
CA SER A 204 15.65 -16.68 -6.69
C SER A 204 15.01 -16.39 -8.05
N THR A 205 15.21 -15.18 -8.54
CA THR A 205 14.73 -14.78 -9.87
C THR A 205 15.32 -15.65 -10.97
N THR A 206 16.59 -16.06 -10.84
CA THR A 206 17.28 -16.92 -11.79
C THR A 206 16.63 -18.31 -11.86
N VAL A 207 16.41 -18.96 -10.73
CA VAL A 207 15.77 -20.28 -10.65
C VAL A 207 14.33 -20.21 -11.18
N ALA A 208 13.57 -19.16 -10.80
CA ALA A 208 12.21 -18.94 -11.28
C ALA A 208 12.17 -18.81 -12.83
N LYS A 209 13.12 -18.07 -13.42
CA LYS A 209 13.23 -17.91 -14.88
C LYS A 209 13.51 -19.25 -15.57
N PHE A 210 14.45 -20.04 -15.06
CA PHE A 210 14.75 -21.38 -15.60
C PHE A 210 13.59 -22.37 -15.42
N SER A 211 12.73 -22.18 -14.42
CA SER A 211 11.49 -22.94 -14.21
C SER A 211 10.33 -22.47 -15.10
N GLY A 212 10.57 -21.61 -16.09
CA GLY A 212 9.58 -21.14 -17.05
C GLY A 212 8.67 -20.02 -16.55
N VAL A 213 8.98 -19.37 -15.42
CA VAL A 213 8.24 -18.23 -14.92
C VAL A 213 8.57 -16.99 -15.76
N LYS A 214 7.55 -16.33 -16.31
CA LYS A 214 7.68 -15.05 -17.05
C LYS A 214 7.92 -13.90 -16.06
N THR A 215 9.13 -13.83 -15.50
CA THR A 215 9.51 -12.90 -14.41
C THR A 215 9.23 -11.44 -14.77
N GLY A 216 9.56 -10.99 -15.98
CA GLY A 216 9.29 -9.63 -16.43
C GLY A 216 7.80 -9.28 -16.42
N LYS A 217 6.93 -10.20 -16.87
CA LYS A 217 5.47 -9.96 -16.84
C LYS A 217 4.95 -9.77 -15.40
N ILE A 218 5.43 -10.59 -14.47
CA ILE A 218 5.02 -10.49 -13.06
C ILE A 218 5.49 -9.17 -12.46
N LYS A 219 6.72 -8.76 -12.71
CA LYS A 219 7.28 -7.50 -12.26
C LYS A 219 6.43 -6.32 -12.74
N VAL A 220 6.15 -6.23 -14.05
CA VAL A 220 5.31 -5.17 -14.62
C VAL A 220 3.92 -5.15 -13.97
N ILE A 221 3.27 -6.31 -13.79
CA ILE A 221 1.95 -6.38 -13.15
C ILE A 221 2.00 -5.85 -11.72
N VAL A 222 2.99 -6.25 -10.92
CA VAL A 222 3.11 -5.82 -9.52
C VAL A 222 3.29 -4.30 -9.43
N TYR A 223 4.21 -3.72 -10.20
CA TYR A 223 4.42 -2.26 -10.21
C TYR A 223 3.19 -1.48 -10.73
N THR A 224 2.52 -2.00 -11.76
CA THR A 224 1.29 -1.39 -12.28
C THR A 224 0.16 -1.41 -11.23
N MET A 225 0.00 -2.53 -10.50
CA MET A 225 -0.95 -2.63 -9.38
C MET A 225 -0.59 -1.65 -8.26
N THR A 226 0.68 -1.52 -7.92
CA THR A 226 1.14 -0.58 -6.89
C THR A 226 0.83 0.86 -7.31
N GLY A 227 1.08 1.22 -8.56
CA GLY A 227 0.75 2.55 -9.08
C GLY A 227 -0.76 2.83 -9.09
N LEU A 228 -1.58 1.86 -9.50
CA LEU A 228 -3.04 1.98 -9.49
C LEU A 228 -3.57 2.20 -8.06
N LEU A 229 -3.13 1.39 -7.09
CA LEU A 229 -3.57 1.51 -5.71
C LEU A 229 -3.02 2.75 -5.00
N SER A 230 -1.85 3.24 -5.41
CA SER A 230 -1.37 4.56 -5.01
C SER A 230 -2.30 5.68 -5.49
N ALA A 231 -2.86 5.58 -6.71
CA ALA A 231 -3.86 6.55 -7.17
C ALA A 231 -5.19 6.42 -6.38
N VAL A 232 -5.63 5.21 -6.04
CA VAL A 232 -6.81 5.01 -5.17
C VAL A 232 -6.58 5.66 -3.80
N ALA A 233 -5.41 5.46 -3.21
CA ALA A 233 -5.03 6.10 -1.94
C ALA A 233 -4.98 7.64 -2.07
N ALA A 234 -4.52 8.17 -3.21
CA ALA A 234 -4.50 9.60 -3.51
C ALA A 234 -5.91 10.19 -3.57
N ILE A 235 -6.87 9.49 -4.21
CA ILE A 235 -8.28 9.90 -4.26
C ILE A 235 -8.88 9.94 -2.85
N TYR A 236 -8.62 8.91 -2.04
CA TYR A 236 -9.07 8.88 -0.65
C TYR A 236 -8.47 10.03 0.17
N LEU A 237 -7.15 10.26 0.04
CA LEU A 237 -6.45 11.34 0.75
C LEU A 237 -6.96 12.73 0.34
N ALA A 238 -7.18 12.96 -0.96
CA ALA A 238 -7.78 14.20 -1.48
C ALA A 238 -9.20 14.42 -0.95
N SER A 239 -10.00 13.35 -0.87
CA SER A 239 -11.33 13.38 -0.26
C SER A 239 -11.26 13.72 1.24
N LYS A 240 -10.30 13.13 1.98
CA LYS A 240 -10.07 13.35 3.41
C LYS A 240 -9.65 14.80 3.70
N MET A 241 -8.74 15.34 2.90
CA MET A 241 -8.22 16.70 3.06
C MET A 241 -9.13 17.76 2.41
N SER A 242 -10.09 17.36 1.58
CA SER A 242 -10.94 18.25 0.76
C SER A 242 -10.14 19.20 -0.14
N SER A 243 -8.89 18.90 -0.39
CA SER A 243 -7.95 19.67 -1.22
C SER A 243 -6.81 18.81 -1.70
N VAL A 244 -6.15 19.26 -2.75
CA VAL A 244 -4.94 18.66 -3.33
C VAL A 244 -3.81 19.66 -3.27
N ARG A 245 -2.61 19.22 -2.88
CA ARG A 245 -1.37 19.99 -2.84
C ARG A 245 -0.23 19.15 -3.38
N PRO A 246 0.82 19.75 -3.97
CA PRO A 246 1.93 19.00 -4.57
C PRO A 246 2.81 18.29 -3.55
N ASP A 247 2.77 18.71 -2.27
CA ASP A 247 3.52 18.13 -1.15
C ASP A 247 2.74 17.01 -0.41
N VAL A 248 1.54 16.67 -0.87
CA VAL A 248 0.71 15.63 -0.27
C VAL A 248 1.44 14.28 -0.23
N ALA A 249 1.17 13.48 0.81
CA ALA A 249 1.76 12.16 1.04
C ALA A 249 3.30 12.14 1.14
N LYS A 250 3.97 13.27 1.38
CA LYS A 250 5.42 13.30 1.55
C LYS A 250 5.83 12.50 2.78
N GLY A 251 6.76 11.53 2.61
CA GLY A 251 7.22 10.64 3.68
C GLY A 251 6.41 9.34 3.81
N TYR A 252 5.26 9.22 3.15
CA TYR A 252 4.42 8.02 3.22
C TYR A 252 5.12 6.77 2.69
N GLU A 253 6.06 6.92 1.75
CA GLU A 253 6.87 5.82 1.23
C GLU A 253 7.57 5.04 2.33
N LEU A 254 8.13 5.74 3.33
CA LEU A 254 8.83 5.11 4.45
C LEU A 254 7.86 4.42 5.40
N ASP A 255 6.73 5.05 5.72
CA ASP A 255 5.71 4.48 6.59
C ASP A 255 5.11 3.20 5.97
N ILE A 256 4.80 3.23 4.67
CA ILE A 256 4.23 2.09 3.94
C ILE A 256 5.21 0.90 3.93
N ILE A 257 6.49 1.17 3.65
CA ILE A 257 7.53 0.14 3.69
C ILE A 257 7.69 -0.39 5.13
N ALA A 258 7.73 0.50 6.14
CA ALA A 258 7.85 0.11 7.54
C ALA A 258 6.68 -0.77 7.99
N MET A 259 5.43 -0.43 7.63
CA MET A 259 4.25 -1.25 7.92
C MET A 259 4.36 -2.65 7.29
N ALA A 260 4.79 -2.75 6.04
CA ALA A 260 4.94 -4.03 5.36
C ALA A 260 6.05 -4.89 5.99
N VAL A 261 7.21 -4.28 6.29
CA VAL A 261 8.38 -4.97 6.87
C VAL A 261 8.12 -5.38 8.31
N LEU A 262 7.54 -4.49 9.14
CA LEU A 262 7.10 -4.82 10.49
C LEU A 262 6.06 -5.96 10.47
N GLY A 263 5.23 -6.02 9.43
CA GLY A 263 4.31 -7.13 9.19
C GLY A 263 4.97 -8.46 8.83
N GLY A 264 6.32 -8.52 8.80
CA GLY A 264 7.09 -9.72 8.49
C GLY A 264 7.27 -10.00 7.01
N VAL A 265 7.04 -9.02 6.14
CA VAL A 265 7.38 -9.12 4.73
C VAL A 265 8.89 -8.86 4.57
N SER A 266 9.60 -9.82 3.98
CA SER A 266 11.04 -9.75 3.83
C SER A 266 11.44 -8.80 2.70
N THR A 267 12.31 -7.84 2.98
CA THR A 267 12.93 -6.97 1.96
C THR A 267 13.89 -7.73 1.03
N SER A 268 14.38 -8.90 1.46
CA SER A 268 15.18 -9.79 0.62
C SER A 268 14.33 -10.70 -0.28
N GLY A 269 13.01 -10.58 -0.23
CA GLY A 269 12.06 -11.35 -1.03
C GLY A 269 11.70 -12.73 -0.48
N GLY A 270 10.78 -13.39 -1.15
CA GLY A 270 10.40 -14.78 -0.95
C GLY A 270 9.66 -15.13 0.34
N LYS A 271 9.42 -14.17 1.23
CA LYS A 271 8.75 -14.36 2.53
C LYS A 271 7.83 -13.20 2.85
N GLY A 272 6.68 -13.51 3.43
CA GLY A 272 5.73 -12.50 3.91
C GLY A 272 4.32 -13.07 3.97
N ARG A 273 3.46 -12.45 4.80
CA ARG A 273 2.04 -12.78 4.94
C ARG A 273 1.22 -11.50 5.03
N ILE A 274 0.09 -11.47 4.36
CA ILE A 274 -0.82 -10.31 4.38
C ILE A 274 -1.37 -10.09 5.80
N LEU A 275 -1.64 -11.14 6.56
CA LEU A 275 -2.11 -11.04 7.95
C LEU A 275 -1.14 -10.20 8.81
N GLY A 276 0.17 -10.48 8.70
CA GLY A 276 1.18 -9.71 9.43
C GLY A 276 1.19 -8.25 9.01
N ALA A 277 1.12 -7.95 7.69
CA ALA A 277 1.02 -6.59 7.19
C ALA A 277 -0.24 -5.87 7.72
N THR A 278 -1.39 -6.54 7.77
CA THR A 278 -2.63 -5.98 8.33
C THR A 278 -2.48 -5.64 9.81
N LEU A 279 -1.86 -6.51 10.60
CA LEU A 279 -1.58 -6.23 12.03
C LEU A 279 -0.61 -5.05 12.20
N ALA A 280 0.43 -4.99 11.38
CA ALA A 280 1.41 -3.90 11.43
C ALA A 280 0.80 -2.55 11.02
N ILE A 281 -0.12 -2.53 10.05
CA ILE A 281 -0.90 -1.33 9.71
C ILE A 281 -1.64 -0.81 10.95
N MET A 282 -2.29 -1.71 11.71
CA MET A 282 -2.99 -1.30 12.93
C MET A 282 -2.03 -0.83 14.02
N VAL A 283 -0.89 -1.50 14.22
CA VAL A 283 0.11 -1.11 15.23
C VAL A 283 0.66 0.28 14.95
N ILE A 284 1.15 0.52 13.73
CA ILE A 284 1.74 1.84 13.36
C ILE A 284 0.65 2.91 13.21
N GLY A 285 -0.54 2.52 12.78
CA GLY A 285 -1.65 3.44 12.58
C GLY A 285 -2.24 3.99 13.89
N TYR A 286 -2.20 3.22 14.96
CA TYR A 286 -2.67 3.65 16.29
C TYR A 286 -1.55 4.22 17.17
N LEU A 287 -0.29 4.14 16.77
CA LEU A 287 0.86 4.71 17.47
C LEU A 287 0.92 6.21 17.27
#